data_e3051ced466f91f96c13a9d7cba5f2d5
#
_entry.id   e3051ced466f91f96c13a9d7cba5f2d5
#
_cell.length_a   1.000
_cell.length_b   1.000
_cell.length_c   1.000
_cell.angle_alpha   90.00
_cell.angle_beta   90.00
_cell.angle_gamma   90.00
#
_symmetry.space_group_name_H-M   'P 1'
#
loop_
_entity.id
_entity.type
_entity.pdbx_description
1 polymer ?
#
loop_
_entity_poly.entity_id
_entity_poly.type
_entity_poly.pdbx_seq_one_letter_code
_entity_poly.pdbx_strand_id
1 'polypeptide(L)'
;FVGIGALLEDDDGICTIKEILPGGPAERSRLLKAEDQILGVAQGGEEFDDVVDMQLRYIVRKIKGKKGTTVRLLIRPGEAADPSVRKIVPIVRGEVKLTANLATGKLISVPAGDNETVPVGVIELPSFYGNIGAGSTLTTTTDDVSELIKKLNTAGAEGIILDLRMNGGGLLSEAVRLTGLFIPIGPVVQVRDSSGRKEILSDRDPSMLWDGPLIVLTSRFSASASEIVAGALKDHARALIVGNSSTHGKGTVQEVYHMNNRMPFSFFSNIEKQARTVASKITIKQFYLPDGSSTQVKGVPSDIALPSVNEFLPIGEDDLPHALPWGEVAAVDWINDWVKLKVDSPERPELMAALADASQARQESLEEFQFLRKQIKWRKKRYDEKAISISLENRIQRKINEKAYIDELDDIYEALGENDYVMEEFLLKVTEDQDALSKEILSEPIKEIAGSTIGEISTNTLSKEIEETSEKEEEPVYDIYLRESARIMTDWVRALEKPKAANYL
;
A
#
# COMPACT_ATOMS: atom_id res chain seq x y z
N PHE A 1 5.34 -10.77 -13.82
CA PHE A 1 6.20 -11.96 -13.69
C PHE A 1 5.48 -13.21 -14.20
N VAL A 2 6.21 -14.32 -14.40
CA VAL A 2 5.60 -15.58 -14.86
C VAL A 2 5.54 -16.57 -13.71
N GLY A 3 4.33 -17.03 -13.39
CA GLY A 3 4.07 -17.94 -12.27
C GLY A 3 2.66 -18.52 -12.32
N ILE A 4 2.12 -18.84 -11.16
CA ILE A 4 0.76 -19.40 -11.02
C ILE A 4 -0.30 -18.33 -10.64
N GLY A 5 0.09 -17.16 -10.10
CA GLY A 5 -0.87 -16.14 -9.65
C GLY A 5 -1.52 -16.48 -8.31
N ALA A 6 -0.67 -16.75 -7.30
CA ALA A 6 -1.09 -16.94 -5.92
C ALA A 6 -0.11 -16.22 -4.99
N LEU A 7 -0.63 -15.59 -3.94
CA LEU A 7 0.13 -15.09 -2.81
C LEU A 7 0.36 -16.23 -1.83
N LEU A 8 1.61 -16.45 -1.45
CA LEU A 8 2.01 -17.57 -0.61
C LEU A 8 2.61 -17.04 0.70
N GLU A 9 2.30 -17.71 1.80
CA GLU A 9 2.91 -17.44 3.10
C GLU A 9 3.45 -18.73 3.73
N ASP A 10 4.31 -18.56 4.72
CA ASP A 10 4.87 -19.65 5.51
C ASP A 10 4.11 -19.71 6.83
N ASP A 11 3.37 -20.80 7.03
CA ASP A 11 2.62 -21.07 8.25
C ASP A 11 3.20 -22.32 8.94
N ASP A 12 4.03 -22.09 9.96
CA ASP A 12 4.74 -23.11 10.73
C ASP A 12 5.48 -24.14 9.85
N GLY A 13 6.22 -23.67 8.82
CA GLY A 13 6.98 -24.51 7.90
C GLY A 13 6.16 -25.09 6.74
N ILE A 14 4.88 -24.77 6.65
CA ILE A 14 3.99 -25.19 5.55
C ILE A 14 3.70 -23.99 4.65
N CYS A 15 3.95 -24.14 3.35
CA CYS A 15 3.61 -23.12 2.36
C CYS A 15 2.10 -23.09 2.11
N THR A 16 1.41 -22.07 2.58
CA THR A 16 -0.04 -21.91 2.46
C THR A 16 -0.38 -20.84 1.41
N ILE A 17 -1.43 -21.06 0.63
CA ILE A 17 -1.98 -20.07 -0.30
C ILE A 17 -2.82 -19.09 0.50
N LYS A 18 -2.36 -17.86 0.62
CA LYS A 18 -3.08 -16.79 1.30
C LYS A 18 -4.19 -16.20 0.42
N GLU A 19 -3.88 -16.01 -0.86
CA GLU A 19 -4.77 -15.36 -1.82
C GLU A 19 -4.51 -15.86 -3.24
N ILE A 20 -5.56 -15.96 -4.04
CA ILE A 20 -5.47 -16.19 -5.49
C ILE A 20 -5.56 -14.85 -6.20
N LEU A 21 -4.52 -14.52 -6.97
CA LEU A 21 -4.43 -13.23 -7.65
C LEU A 21 -5.34 -13.17 -8.88
N PRO A 22 -6.19 -12.13 -9.00
CA PRO A 22 -7.10 -11.95 -10.12
C PRO A 22 -6.40 -11.98 -11.49
N GLY A 23 -7.06 -12.59 -12.49
CA GLY A 23 -6.50 -12.75 -13.84
C GLY A 23 -5.32 -13.72 -13.94
N GLY A 24 -4.92 -14.37 -12.82
CA GLY A 24 -3.79 -15.30 -12.76
C GLY A 24 -4.12 -16.71 -13.27
N PRO A 25 -3.09 -17.54 -13.55
CA PRO A 25 -3.31 -18.94 -13.93
C PRO A 25 -4.03 -19.79 -12.87
N ALA A 26 -3.81 -19.54 -11.59
CA ALA A 26 -4.47 -20.24 -10.49
C ALA A 26 -5.98 -19.98 -10.48
N GLU A 27 -6.38 -18.72 -10.63
CA GLU A 27 -7.79 -18.34 -10.74
C GLU A 27 -8.44 -18.97 -11.97
N ARG A 28 -7.81 -18.83 -13.15
CA ARG A 28 -8.31 -19.44 -14.38
C ARG A 28 -8.46 -20.96 -14.29
N SER A 29 -7.62 -21.63 -13.51
CA SER A 29 -7.72 -23.09 -13.33
C SER A 29 -8.89 -23.50 -12.45
N ARG A 30 -9.33 -22.64 -11.51
CA ARG A 30 -10.33 -22.94 -10.47
C ARG A 30 -10.01 -24.19 -9.62
N LEU A 31 -8.75 -24.61 -9.62
CA LEU A 31 -8.33 -25.83 -8.94
C LEU A 31 -7.67 -25.58 -7.59
N LEU A 32 -7.31 -24.31 -7.31
CA LEU A 32 -6.69 -23.84 -6.07
C LEU A 32 -7.62 -22.85 -5.37
N LYS A 33 -7.56 -22.85 -4.03
CA LYS A 33 -8.27 -21.91 -3.16
C LYS A 33 -7.30 -21.28 -2.16
N ALA A 34 -7.73 -20.18 -1.53
CA ALA A 34 -7.07 -19.70 -0.31
C ALA A 34 -7.09 -20.82 0.75
N GLU A 35 -6.13 -20.80 1.67
CA GLU A 35 -5.90 -21.78 2.71
C GLU A 35 -5.45 -23.18 2.22
N ASP A 36 -5.31 -23.41 0.90
CA ASP A 36 -4.70 -24.64 0.39
C ASP A 36 -3.21 -24.68 0.76
N GLN A 37 -2.76 -25.82 1.28
CA GLN A 37 -1.39 -26.02 1.73
C GLN A 37 -0.56 -26.79 0.71
N ILE A 38 0.55 -26.23 0.26
CA ILE A 38 1.44 -26.82 -0.73
C ILE A 38 2.49 -27.68 -0.01
N LEU A 39 2.40 -28.99 -0.22
CA LEU A 39 3.30 -29.97 0.39
C LEU A 39 4.37 -30.47 -0.58
N GLY A 40 4.14 -30.35 -1.88
CA GLY A 40 5.09 -30.78 -2.89
C GLY A 40 4.96 -30.01 -4.19
N VAL A 41 6.07 -29.86 -4.91
CA VAL A 41 6.14 -29.18 -6.22
C VAL A 41 6.86 -30.06 -7.21
N ALA A 42 6.29 -30.27 -8.39
CA ALA A 42 6.90 -31.02 -9.49
C ALA A 42 6.88 -30.24 -10.81
N GLN A 43 7.90 -30.44 -11.64
CA GLN A 43 8.00 -29.86 -12.98
C GLN A 43 7.43 -30.85 -14.01
N GLY A 44 6.41 -30.45 -14.77
CA GLY A 44 5.88 -31.31 -15.83
C GLY A 44 5.55 -32.73 -15.35
N GLY A 45 6.27 -33.74 -15.83
CA GLY A 45 6.11 -35.15 -15.47
C GLY A 45 7.08 -35.69 -14.42
N GLU A 46 7.95 -34.84 -13.83
CA GLU A 46 8.97 -35.24 -12.84
C GLU A 46 8.34 -35.66 -11.49
N GLU A 47 9.14 -36.26 -10.62
CA GLU A 47 8.74 -36.58 -9.24
C GLU A 47 8.52 -35.29 -8.42
N PHE A 48 7.74 -35.40 -7.34
CA PHE A 48 7.49 -34.27 -6.44
C PHE A 48 8.68 -34.05 -5.51
N ASP A 49 9.18 -32.83 -5.50
CA ASP A 49 10.02 -32.33 -4.42
C ASP A 49 9.14 -32.04 -3.21
N ASP A 50 9.45 -32.61 -2.06
CA ASP A 50 8.86 -32.23 -0.79
C ASP A 50 9.28 -30.79 -0.42
N VAL A 51 8.32 -29.96 -0.07
CA VAL A 51 8.56 -28.54 0.27
C VAL A 51 8.19 -28.19 1.70
N VAL A 52 7.77 -29.14 2.53
CA VAL A 52 7.53 -28.94 3.95
C VAL A 52 8.82 -28.52 4.64
N ASP A 53 8.77 -27.58 5.55
CA ASP A 53 9.92 -26.95 6.24
C ASP A 53 10.94 -26.28 5.29
N MET A 54 10.60 -26.11 4.00
CA MET A 54 11.44 -25.40 3.05
C MET A 54 11.16 -23.90 3.10
N GLN A 55 12.22 -23.08 3.16
CA GLN A 55 12.02 -21.62 3.14
C GLN A 55 11.22 -21.17 1.92
N LEU A 56 10.21 -20.33 2.13
CA LEU A 56 9.26 -19.87 1.11
C LEU A 56 9.90 -19.38 -0.19
N ARG A 57 11.05 -18.68 -0.11
CA ARG A 57 11.81 -18.21 -1.30
C ARG A 57 12.26 -19.33 -2.24
N TYR A 58 12.54 -20.53 -1.71
CA TYR A 58 12.93 -21.68 -2.54
C TYR A 58 11.70 -22.35 -3.16
N ILE A 59 10.60 -22.42 -2.41
CA ILE A 59 9.32 -22.93 -2.92
C ILE A 59 8.84 -22.04 -4.06
N VAL A 60 8.81 -20.72 -3.87
CA VAL A 60 8.45 -19.74 -4.91
C VAL A 60 9.32 -19.89 -6.16
N ARG A 61 10.63 -20.18 -6.00
CA ARG A 61 11.54 -20.43 -7.14
C ARG A 61 11.16 -21.69 -7.91
N LYS A 62 10.73 -22.76 -7.23
CA LYS A 62 10.26 -24.00 -7.86
C LYS A 62 8.90 -23.80 -8.57
N ILE A 63 8.02 -22.98 -8.00
CA ILE A 63 6.71 -22.67 -8.58
C ILE A 63 6.85 -21.76 -9.79
N LYS A 64 7.70 -20.73 -9.77
CA LYS A 64 8.00 -19.87 -10.92
C LYS A 64 8.71 -20.64 -12.03
N GLY A 65 8.57 -20.18 -13.29
CA GLY A 65 9.23 -20.80 -14.42
C GLY A 65 8.88 -20.13 -15.75
N LYS A 66 9.13 -20.78 -16.88
CA LYS A 66 8.85 -20.23 -18.20
C LYS A 66 7.34 -20.24 -18.49
N LYS A 67 6.83 -19.18 -19.15
CA LYS A 67 5.44 -19.08 -19.61
C LYS A 67 5.08 -20.29 -20.46
N GLY A 68 3.87 -20.86 -20.22
CA GLY A 68 3.38 -22.03 -20.93
C GLY A 68 3.88 -23.39 -20.42
N THR A 69 4.81 -23.42 -19.43
CA THR A 69 5.21 -24.68 -18.79
C THR A 69 4.28 -25.04 -17.65
N THR A 70 4.10 -26.37 -17.41
CA THR A 70 3.23 -26.86 -16.34
C THR A 70 4.03 -27.12 -15.06
N VAL A 71 3.54 -26.60 -13.94
CA VAL A 71 3.93 -27.01 -12.59
C VAL A 71 2.79 -27.86 -11.99
N ARG A 72 3.13 -28.91 -11.28
CA ARG A 72 2.17 -29.71 -10.50
C ARG A 72 2.40 -29.45 -9.03
N LEU A 73 1.34 -29.15 -8.32
CA LEU A 73 1.34 -28.91 -6.87
C LEU A 73 0.67 -30.09 -6.18
N LEU A 74 1.33 -30.68 -5.20
CA LEU A 74 0.71 -31.59 -4.26
C LEU A 74 0.19 -30.76 -3.10
N ILE A 75 -1.12 -30.65 -2.98
CA ILE A 75 -1.75 -29.82 -1.97
C ILE A 75 -2.55 -30.63 -0.96
N ARG A 76 -2.70 -30.07 0.25
CA ARG A 76 -3.76 -30.42 1.20
C ARG A 76 -4.79 -29.29 1.11
N PRO A 77 -6.04 -29.58 0.72
CA PRO A 77 -7.09 -28.55 0.67
C PRO A 77 -7.35 -28.00 2.08
N GLY A 78 -7.46 -26.65 2.19
CA GLY A 78 -7.70 -25.97 3.48
C GLY A 78 -9.02 -26.39 4.12
N GLU A 79 -10.05 -26.67 3.32
CA GLU A 79 -11.38 -27.09 3.76
C GLU A 79 -11.48 -28.60 4.11
N ALA A 80 -10.41 -29.39 3.90
CA ALA A 80 -10.45 -30.83 4.12
C ALA A 80 -10.55 -31.18 5.62
N ALA A 81 -11.66 -31.76 6.03
CA ALA A 81 -11.87 -32.27 7.39
C ALA A 81 -10.86 -33.35 7.80
N ASP A 82 -10.37 -34.14 6.83
CA ASP A 82 -9.34 -35.15 7.01
C ASP A 82 -7.96 -34.61 6.61
N PRO A 83 -7.02 -34.49 7.55
CA PRO A 83 -5.67 -33.99 7.27
C PRO A 83 -4.85 -34.87 6.31
N SER A 84 -5.26 -36.08 6.02
CA SER A 84 -4.59 -37.02 5.09
C SER A 84 -4.90 -36.76 3.63
N VAL A 85 -5.95 -36.01 3.34
CA VAL A 85 -6.38 -35.73 1.95
C VAL A 85 -5.26 -35.00 1.20
N ARG A 86 -4.95 -35.50 0.00
CA ARG A 86 -3.97 -34.93 -0.91
C ARG A 86 -4.58 -34.81 -2.30
N LYS A 87 -4.29 -33.70 -2.97
CA LYS A 87 -4.72 -33.43 -4.34
C LYS A 87 -3.54 -32.98 -5.17
N ILE A 88 -3.45 -33.48 -6.40
CA ILE A 88 -2.45 -33.03 -7.37
C ILE A 88 -3.13 -32.03 -8.29
N VAL A 89 -2.60 -30.81 -8.33
CA VAL A 89 -3.13 -29.71 -9.13
C VAL A 89 -2.11 -29.28 -10.17
N PRO A 90 -2.36 -29.54 -11.47
CA PRO A 90 -1.52 -29.03 -12.55
C PRO A 90 -1.92 -27.60 -12.90
N ILE A 91 -0.94 -26.67 -12.90
CA ILE A 91 -1.14 -25.29 -13.33
C ILE A 91 -0.19 -24.95 -14.47
N VAL A 92 -0.72 -24.45 -15.58
CA VAL A 92 0.07 -23.91 -16.67
C VAL A 92 0.52 -22.48 -16.30
N ARG A 93 1.84 -22.26 -16.19
CA ARG A 93 2.39 -20.94 -15.84
C ARG A 93 2.01 -19.89 -16.87
N GLY A 94 1.54 -18.79 -16.40
CA GLY A 94 1.18 -17.61 -17.21
C GLY A 94 1.83 -16.35 -16.69
N GLU A 95 1.59 -15.28 -17.42
CA GLU A 95 1.93 -13.95 -16.96
C GLU A 95 0.95 -13.53 -15.87
N VAL A 96 1.49 -13.11 -14.74
CA VAL A 96 0.73 -12.62 -13.60
C VAL A 96 0.95 -11.12 -13.55
N LYS A 97 -0.10 -10.36 -13.77
CA LYS A 97 -0.10 -8.91 -13.56
C LYS A 97 -0.40 -8.66 -12.09
N LEU A 98 0.49 -7.96 -11.40
CA LEU A 98 0.28 -7.57 -10.00
C LEU A 98 -0.54 -6.27 -9.96
N THR A 99 -1.84 -6.38 -10.18
CA THR A 99 -2.74 -5.23 -10.13
C THR A 99 -3.04 -4.75 -8.72
N ALA A 100 -2.96 -5.63 -7.73
CA ALA A 100 -3.06 -5.29 -6.31
C ALA A 100 -2.02 -4.24 -5.83
N ASN A 101 -0.97 -3.98 -6.62
CA ASN A 101 0.03 -2.96 -6.32
C ASN A 101 -0.14 -1.67 -7.14
N LEU A 102 -1.23 -1.53 -7.89
CA LEU A 102 -1.54 -0.29 -8.61
C LEU A 102 -2.30 0.68 -7.70
N ALA A 103 -2.32 1.95 -8.11
CA ALA A 103 -3.15 2.95 -7.44
C ALA A 103 -4.63 2.60 -7.57
N THR A 104 -5.41 2.82 -6.51
CA THR A 104 -6.86 2.67 -6.49
C THR A 104 -7.54 3.98 -6.11
N GLY A 105 -8.76 4.19 -6.57
CA GLY A 105 -9.53 5.40 -6.30
C GLY A 105 -10.88 5.08 -5.68
N LYS A 106 -11.31 5.88 -4.71
CA LYS A 106 -12.63 5.78 -4.07
C LYS A 106 -13.23 7.17 -3.93
N LEU A 107 -14.55 7.29 -4.07
CA LEU A 107 -15.30 8.48 -3.70
C LEU A 107 -16.09 8.18 -2.44
N ILE A 108 -15.86 8.97 -1.39
CA ILE A 108 -16.54 8.82 -0.10
C ILE A 108 -17.52 9.98 0.05
N SER A 109 -18.80 9.66 0.32
CA SER A 109 -19.81 10.66 0.68
C SER A 109 -19.78 10.91 2.17
N VAL A 110 -19.14 12.01 2.59
CA VAL A 110 -18.93 12.34 4.00
C VAL A 110 -20.10 13.19 4.52
N PRO A 111 -20.82 12.74 5.56
CA PRO A 111 -21.89 13.55 6.15
C PRO A 111 -21.38 14.89 6.67
N ALA A 112 -22.09 15.95 6.29
CA ALA A 112 -21.67 17.31 6.55
C ALA A 112 -22.72 18.13 7.37
N GLY A 113 -23.74 17.48 7.96
CA GLY A 113 -24.87 18.06 8.67
C GLY A 113 -26.06 18.35 7.73
N ASP A 114 -27.24 18.60 8.29
CA ASP A 114 -28.48 19.00 7.58
C ASP A 114 -28.85 18.18 6.33
N ASN A 115 -28.55 16.88 6.31
CA ASN A 115 -28.70 15.96 5.17
C ASN A 115 -27.82 16.29 3.95
N GLU A 116 -26.78 17.08 4.11
CA GLU A 116 -25.77 17.33 3.09
C GLU A 116 -24.58 16.38 3.25
N THR A 117 -23.95 16.05 2.14
CA THR A 117 -22.70 15.28 2.09
C THR A 117 -21.67 16.02 1.24
N VAL A 118 -20.40 15.91 1.62
CA VAL A 118 -19.28 16.37 0.81
C VAL A 118 -18.62 15.15 0.15
N PRO A 119 -18.54 15.10 -1.18
CA PRO A 119 -17.89 14.02 -1.90
C PRO A 119 -16.36 14.22 -1.84
N VAL A 120 -15.66 13.29 -1.19
CA VAL A 120 -14.21 13.30 -1.01
C VAL A 120 -13.59 12.16 -1.82
N GLY A 121 -12.71 12.50 -2.76
CA GLY A 121 -11.92 11.52 -3.48
C GLY A 121 -10.76 10.99 -2.64
N VAL A 122 -10.54 9.68 -2.65
CA VAL A 122 -9.40 9.02 -2.02
C VAL A 122 -8.60 8.29 -3.08
N ILE A 123 -7.30 8.50 -3.12
CA ILE A 123 -6.37 7.77 -3.99
C ILE A 123 -5.39 7.03 -3.09
N GLU A 124 -5.51 5.71 -3.04
CA GLU A 124 -4.58 4.84 -2.35
C GLU A 124 -3.42 4.51 -3.29
N LEU A 125 -2.21 4.86 -2.90
CA LEU A 125 -1.00 4.62 -3.68
C LEU A 125 -0.03 3.72 -2.90
N PRO A 126 0.08 2.43 -3.25
CA PRO A 126 0.90 1.47 -2.47
C PRO A 126 2.41 1.62 -2.73
N SER A 127 2.82 2.13 -3.88
CA SER A 127 4.24 2.35 -4.21
C SER A 127 4.40 3.28 -5.41
N PHE A 128 5.60 3.84 -5.60
CA PHE A 128 5.94 4.61 -6.81
C PHE A 128 6.52 3.67 -7.88
N TYR A 129 5.64 3.07 -8.65
CA TYR A 129 5.97 2.14 -9.74
C TYR A 129 6.09 2.86 -11.09
N GLY A 130 6.74 2.19 -12.05
CA GLY A 130 6.89 2.71 -13.40
C GLY A 130 7.79 1.84 -14.27
N ASN A 131 8.06 2.32 -15.46
CA ASN A 131 8.88 1.62 -16.46
C ASN A 131 10.37 1.77 -16.15
N ILE A 132 11.03 0.65 -15.85
CA ILE A 132 12.49 0.56 -15.74
C ILE A 132 13.01 -0.13 -16.99
N GLY A 133 13.25 0.62 -18.07
CA GLY A 133 13.85 0.12 -19.32
C GLY A 133 13.03 0.40 -20.58
N ALA A 134 13.71 0.43 -21.73
CA ALA A 134 13.07 0.66 -23.02
C ALA A 134 12.21 -0.56 -23.43
N GLY A 135 10.95 -0.31 -23.75
CA GLY A 135 10.01 -1.32 -24.27
C GLY A 135 9.08 -1.96 -23.22
N SER A 136 9.03 -1.44 -22.00
CA SER A 136 8.01 -1.85 -21.04
C SER A 136 6.65 -1.27 -21.43
N THR A 137 5.60 -2.10 -21.42
CA THR A 137 4.20 -1.70 -21.64
C THR A 137 3.46 -1.46 -20.33
N LEU A 138 4.19 -1.38 -19.21
CA LEU A 138 3.60 -1.16 -17.89
C LEU A 138 3.23 0.31 -17.74
N THR A 139 2.12 0.56 -17.08
CA THR A 139 1.68 1.89 -16.66
C THR A 139 2.64 2.50 -15.64
N THR A 140 2.55 3.80 -15.42
CA THR A 140 3.32 4.51 -14.40
C THR A 140 2.40 5.04 -13.31
N THR A 141 2.95 5.22 -12.10
CA THR A 141 2.21 5.84 -10.98
C THR A 141 1.52 7.13 -11.38
N THR A 142 2.25 8.02 -12.07
CA THR A 142 1.72 9.34 -12.44
C THR A 142 0.58 9.23 -13.44
N ASP A 143 0.67 8.30 -14.40
CA ASP A 143 -0.38 8.11 -15.41
C ASP A 143 -1.66 7.57 -14.76
N ASP A 144 -1.54 6.58 -13.85
CA ASP A 144 -2.66 5.99 -13.13
C ASP A 144 -3.32 6.99 -12.18
N VAL A 145 -2.55 7.71 -11.38
CA VAL A 145 -3.08 8.75 -10.48
C VAL A 145 -3.75 9.87 -11.28
N SER A 146 -3.18 10.24 -12.45
CA SER A 146 -3.80 11.22 -13.35
C SER A 146 -5.16 10.75 -13.87
N GLU A 147 -5.31 9.46 -14.21
CA GLU A 147 -6.59 8.88 -14.63
C GLU A 147 -7.61 8.89 -13.48
N LEU A 148 -7.18 8.50 -12.27
CA LEU A 148 -8.03 8.51 -11.08
C LEU A 148 -8.49 9.92 -10.70
N ILE A 149 -7.61 10.93 -10.73
CA ILE A 149 -8.00 12.33 -10.49
C ILE A 149 -9.08 12.78 -11.47
N LYS A 150 -8.94 12.45 -12.76
CA LYS A 150 -9.95 12.80 -13.78
C LYS A 150 -11.30 12.12 -13.52
N LYS A 151 -11.29 10.84 -13.13
CA LYS A 151 -12.50 10.09 -12.77
C LYS A 151 -13.18 10.72 -11.54
N LEU A 152 -12.43 10.99 -10.48
CA LEU A 152 -12.92 11.61 -9.24
C LEU A 152 -13.47 13.03 -9.49
N ASN A 153 -12.78 13.84 -10.28
CA ASN A 153 -13.27 15.18 -10.66
C ASN A 153 -14.58 15.10 -11.43
N THR A 154 -14.69 14.15 -12.36
CA THR A 154 -15.92 13.92 -13.13
C THR A 154 -17.08 13.45 -12.23
N ALA A 155 -16.77 12.68 -11.19
CA ALA A 155 -17.75 12.23 -10.19
C ALA A 155 -18.10 13.31 -9.15
N GLY A 156 -17.50 14.51 -9.25
CA GLY A 156 -17.82 15.64 -8.40
C GLY A 156 -17.07 15.72 -7.09
N ALA A 157 -15.90 15.09 -6.97
CA ALA A 157 -15.07 15.22 -5.77
C ALA A 157 -14.70 16.70 -5.51
N GLU A 158 -14.91 17.16 -4.27
CA GLU A 158 -14.62 18.51 -3.82
C GLU A 158 -13.27 18.63 -3.10
N GLY A 159 -12.70 17.49 -2.70
CA GLY A 159 -11.37 17.38 -2.11
C GLY A 159 -10.74 16.04 -2.44
N ILE A 160 -9.40 15.95 -2.40
CA ILE A 160 -8.66 14.69 -2.61
C ILE A 160 -7.80 14.37 -1.39
N ILE A 161 -7.85 13.11 -0.97
CA ILE A 161 -6.93 12.50 -0.02
C ILE A 161 -6.00 11.56 -0.81
N LEU A 162 -4.70 11.86 -0.81
CA LEU A 162 -3.67 10.97 -1.33
C LEU A 162 -3.15 10.11 -0.18
N ASP A 163 -3.52 8.85 -0.15
CA ASP A 163 -3.12 7.92 0.91
C ASP A 163 -1.78 7.26 0.60
N LEU A 164 -0.77 7.62 1.37
CA LEU A 164 0.60 7.09 1.31
C LEU A 164 0.97 6.29 2.55
N ARG A 165 0.03 5.94 3.43
CA ARG A 165 0.31 5.30 4.74
C ARG A 165 1.14 4.03 4.62
N MET A 166 0.91 3.19 3.62
CA MET A 166 1.62 1.93 3.40
C MET A 166 2.66 2.01 2.28
N ASN A 167 3.00 3.23 1.83
CA ASN A 167 3.90 3.43 0.70
C ASN A 167 5.35 3.63 1.16
N GLY A 168 6.17 2.58 1.05
CA GLY A 168 7.61 2.62 1.35
C GLY A 168 8.48 3.34 0.32
N GLY A 169 7.89 4.03 -0.68
CA GLY A 169 8.60 4.76 -1.73
C GLY A 169 8.58 4.05 -3.08
N GLY A 170 9.63 4.26 -3.87
CA GLY A 170 9.78 3.69 -5.22
C GLY A 170 10.62 4.59 -6.12
N LEU A 171 10.16 4.82 -7.35
CA LEU A 171 10.91 5.57 -8.34
C LEU A 171 10.91 7.08 -8.04
N LEU A 172 12.11 7.66 -7.92
CA LEU A 172 12.30 9.09 -7.71
C LEU A 172 11.69 9.94 -8.84
N SER A 173 11.80 9.48 -10.08
CA SER A 173 11.20 10.15 -11.24
C SER A 173 9.68 10.23 -11.15
N GLU A 174 9.04 9.19 -10.61
CA GLU A 174 7.58 9.18 -10.42
C GLU A 174 7.17 10.10 -9.26
N ALA A 175 7.95 10.21 -8.18
CA ALA A 175 7.68 11.17 -7.13
C ALA A 175 7.68 12.62 -7.67
N VAL A 176 8.66 12.97 -8.53
CA VAL A 176 8.74 14.29 -9.16
C VAL A 176 7.54 14.53 -10.08
N ARG A 177 7.22 13.60 -10.96
CA ARG A 177 6.11 13.72 -11.91
C ARG A 177 4.74 13.79 -11.21
N LEU A 178 4.55 12.95 -10.19
CA LEU A 178 3.30 12.92 -9.42
C LEU A 178 3.07 14.23 -8.66
N THR A 179 4.12 14.79 -8.05
CA THR A 179 4.04 16.10 -7.41
C THR A 179 3.56 17.17 -8.39
N GLY A 180 4.02 17.13 -9.64
CA GLY A 180 3.62 18.04 -10.72
C GLY A 180 2.13 17.99 -11.07
N LEU A 181 1.39 16.92 -10.73
CA LEU A 181 -0.07 16.90 -10.89
C LEU A 181 -0.79 17.92 -9.96
N PHE A 182 -0.12 18.37 -8.92
CA PHE A 182 -0.67 19.21 -7.86
C PHE A 182 -0.02 20.59 -7.72
N ILE A 183 1.09 20.84 -8.38
CA ILE A 183 1.78 22.15 -8.40
C ILE A 183 1.93 22.66 -9.83
N PRO A 184 1.94 23.99 -10.07
CA PRO A 184 2.09 24.50 -11.43
C PRO A 184 3.52 24.36 -11.96
N ILE A 185 4.51 24.77 -11.24
CA ILE A 185 5.94 24.66 -11.55
C ILE A 185 6.70 24.79 -10.24
N GLY A 186 7.80 24.07 -10.07
CA GLY A 186 8.70 24.31 -8.94
C GLY A 186 9.59 23.13 -8.60
N PRO A 187 10.51 23.32 -7.67
CA PRO A 187 11.39 22.29 -7.19
C PRO A 187 10.60 21.26 -6.38
N VAL A 188 10.96 20.00 -6.55
CA VAL A 188 10.36 18.89 -5.80
C VAL A 188 11.37 18.32 -4.81
N VAL A 189 12.62 18.16 -5.23
CA VAL A 189 13.66 17.56 -4.39
C VAL A 189 15.05 18.04 -4.81
N GLN A 190 15.93 18.24 -3.84
CA GLN A 190 17.35 18.44 -4.05
C GLN A 190 18.09 17.14 -3.78
N VAL A 191 18.97 16.73 -4.66
CA VAL A 191 19.77 15.50 -4.52
C VAL A 191 21.25 15.87 -4.47
N ARG A 192 21.98 15.37 -3.46
CA ARG A 192 23.41 15.61 -3.28
C ARG A 192 24.19 14.30 -3.31
N ASP A 193 25.20 14.23 -4.15
CA ASP A 193 26.09 13.08 -4.23
C ASP A 193 27.28 13.19 -3.22
N SER A 194 28.09 12.12 -3.15
CA SER A 194 29.25 12.04 -2.27
C SER A 194 30.35 13.08 -2.59
N SER A 195 30.36 13.67 -3.79
CA SER A 195 31.28 14.75 -4.17
C SER A 195 30.79 16.14 -3.72
N GLY A 196 29.57 16.21 -3.15
CA GLY A 196 28.94 17.45 -2.76
C GLY A 196 28.16 18.15 -3.89
N ARG A 197 28.13 17.58 -5.11
CA ARG A 197 27.39 18.15 -6.24
C ARG A 197 25.89 18.01 -5.97
N LYS A 198 25.18 19.12 -6.09
CA LYS A 198 23.73 19.19 -5.96
C LYS A 198 23.04 19.20 -7.33
N GLU A 199 21.92 18.52 -7.40
CA GLU A 199 20.99 18.53 -8.52
C GLU A 199 19.59 18.82 -7.97
N ILE A 200 18.85 19.74 -8.61
CA ILE A 200 17.49 20.08 -8.24
C ILE A 200 16.58 19.46 -9.28
N LEU A 201 15.70 18.54 -8.83
CA LEU A 201 14.67 17.95 -9.67
C LEU A 201 13.38 18.73 -9.43
N SER A 202 12.82 19.25 -10.52
CA SER A 202 11.67 20.15 -10.49
C SER A 202 10.62 19.67 -11.48
N ASP A 203 9.38 19.98 -11.16
CA ASP A 203 8.34 20.01 -12.17
C ASP A 203 8.51 21.23 -13.07
N ARG A 204 8.31 21.05 -14.36
CA ARG A 204 8.46 22.08 -15.40
C ARG A 204 7.18 22.31 -16.22
N ASP A 205 6.15 21.52 -15.96
CA ASP A 205 4.85 21.64 -16.61
C ASP A 205 4.00 22.66 -15.84
N PRO A 206 3.57 23.77 -16.46
CA PRO A 206 2.72 24.74 -15.79
C PRO A 206 1.28 24.23 -15.55
N SER A 207 0.90 23.09 -16.13
CA SER A 207 -0.42 22.51 -15.95
C SER A 207 -0.52 21.83 -14.60
N MET A 208 -1.60 22.08 -13.88
CA MET A 208 -1.95 21.45 -12.63
C MET A 208 -3.26 20.70 -12.83
N LEU A 209 -3.26 19.41 -12.52
CA LEU A 209 -4.43 18.58 -12.77
C LEU A 209 -5.50 18.71 -11.68
N TRP A 210 -5.08 19.00 -10.45
CA TRP A 210 -5.96 19.23 -9.31
C TRP A 210 -5.51 20.44 -8.50
N ASP A 211 -6.37 21.45 -8.39
CA ASP A 211 -6.11 22.70 -7.66
C ASP A 211 -6.97 22.88 -6.39
N GLY A 212 -7.94 21.99 -6.17
CA GLY A 212 -8.80 21.93 -5.00
C GLY A 212 -8.08 21.49 -3.71
N PRO A 213 -8.77 21.41 -2.57
CA PRO A 213 -8.24 20.91 -1.31
C PRO A 213 -7.54 19.55 -1.47
N LEU A 214 -6.36 19.42 -0.83
CA LEU A 214 -5.53 18.21 -0.91
C LEU A 214 -4.99 17.86 0.48
N ILE A 215 -5.29 16.65 0.93
CA ILE A 215 -4.65 16.03 2.10
C ILE A 215 -3.70 14.93 1.61
N VAL A 216 -2.50 14.87 2.19
CA VAL A 216 -1.63 13.69 2.07
C VAL A 216 -1.68 12.94 3.40
N LEU A 217 -2.23 11.74 3.37
CA LEU A 217 -2.35 10.88 4.53
C LEU A 217 -1.11 9.99 4.65
N THR A 218 -0.38 10.11 5.76
CA THR A 218 0.93 9.48 5.96
C THR A 218 1.00 8.66 7.24
N SER A 219 1.98 7.76 7.29
CA SER A 219 2.32 7.01 8.50
C SER A 219 3.83 6.82 8.65
N ARG A 220 4.28 6.18 9.74
CA ARG A 220 5.68 5.77 9.92
C ARG A 220 6.19 4.80 8.84
N PHE A 221 5.31 4.19 8.03
CA PHE A 221 5.69 3.37 6.88
C PHE A 221 5.85 4.18 5.59
N SER A 222 5.39 5.44 5.56
CA SER A 222 5.60 6.33 4.42
C SER A 222 7.08 6.71 4.35
N ALA A 223 7.80 6.24 3.32
CA ALA A 223 9.25 6.39 3.24
C ALA A 223 9.74 6.87 1.87
N SER A 224 10.92 7.52 1.82
CA SER A 224 11.65 7.81 0.58
C SER A 224 10.85 8.67 -0.40
N ALA A 225 10.39 8.13 -1.56
CA ALA A 225 9.58 8.86 -2.56
C ALA A 225 8.30 9.45 -1.97
N SER A 226 7.65 8.75 -1.02
CA SER A 226 6.47 9.26 -0.29
C SER A 226 6.81 10.49 0.53
N GLU A 227 7.99 10.50 1.16
CA GLU A 227 8.47 11.65 1.94
C GLU A 227 8.84 12.83 1.04
N ILE A 228 9.35 12.57 -0.16
CA ILE A 228 9.61 13.60 -1.16
C ILE A 228 8.30 14.27 -1.58
N VAL A 229 7.26 13.49 -1.92
CA VAL A 229 5.96 14.03 -2.32
C VAL A 229 5.31 14.80 -1.18
N ALA A 230 5.22 14.19 0.01
CA ALA A 230 4.59 14.82 1.17
C ALA A 230 5.32 16.13 1.57
N GLY A 231 6.66 16.08 1.64
CA GLY A 231 7.48 17.24 1.99
C GLY A 231 7.43 18.36 0.95
N ALA A 232 7.54 18.01 -0.34
CA ALA A 232 7.43 19.00 -1.42
C ALA A 232 6.06 19.68 -1.43
N LEU A 233 4.96 18.90 -1.33
CA LEU A 233 3.62 19.49 -1.30
C LEU A 233 3.37 20.34 -0.04
N LYS A 234 4.01 20.01 1.08
CA LYS A 234 4.01 20.82 2.29
C LYS A 234 4.76 22.14 2.09
N ASP A 235 5.98 22.10 1.55
CA ASP A 235 6.81 23.30 1.29
C ASP A 235 6.14 24.24 0.27
N HIS A 236 5.46 23.68 -0.71
CA HIS A 236 4.62 24.43 -1.64
C HIS A 236 3.32 24.97 -1.01
N ALA A 237 3.06 24.72 0.27
CA ALA A 237 1.79 25.01 0.92
C ALA A 237 0.58 24.47 0.15
N ARG A 238 0.78 23.36 -0.60
CA ARG A 238 -0.21 22.79 -1.49
C ARG A 238 -1.13 21.79 -0.80
N ALA A 239 -0.59 20.99 0.10
CA ALA A 239 -1.31 19.98 0.83
C ALA A 239 -1.23 20.17 2.34
N LEU A 240 -2.20 19.59 3.04
CA LEU A 240 -2.19 19.37 4.48
C LEU A 240 -1.70 17.95 4.74
N ILE A 241 -0.69 17.79 5.57
CA ILE A 241 -0.16 16.47 5.93
C ILE A 241 -0.88 15.98 7.19
N VAL A 242 -1.56 14.85 7.08
CA VAL A 242 -2.34 14.24 8.17
C VAL A 242 -1.83 12.82 8.41
N GLY A 243 -1.78 12.36 9.64
CA GLY A 243 -1.42 10.98 9.94
C GLY A 243 -0.60 10.81 11.21
N ASN A 244 0.39 9.91 11.22
CA ASN A 244 1.29 9.75 12.36
C ASN A 244 2.09 11.03 12.60
N SER A 245 2.71 11.18 13.77
CA SER A 245 3.48 12.39 14.13
C SER A 245 4.53 12.76 13.07
N SER A 246 5.11 11.75 12.41
CA SER A 246 6.06 11.90 11.31
C SER A 246 6.05 10.67 10.40
N THR A 247 6.68 10.79 9.23
CA THR A 247 6.97 9.67 8.32
C THR A 247 8.20 8.87 8.77
N HIS A 248 8.67 7.93 7.96
CA HIS A 248 9.76 6.98 8.28
C HIS A 248 11.10 7.67 8.61
N GLY A 249 11.47 8.70 7.88
CA GLY A 249 12.76 9.38 8.04
C GLY A 249 13.88 8.92 7.10
N LYS A 250 13.57 8.35 5.93
CA LYS A 250 14.58 7.91 4.97
C LYS A 250 14.92 9.04 3.99
N GLY A 251 16.11 9.63 4.14
CA GLY A 251 16.65 10.70 3.30
C GLY A 251 17.75 10.26 2.31
N THR A 252 17.80 8.97 1.95
CA THR A 252 18.89 8.41 1.13
C THR A 252 18.39 7.80 -0.17
N VAL A 253 19.20 7.91 -1.23
CA VAL A 253 18.99 7.26 -2.52
C VAL A 253 19.95 6.08 -2.66
N GLN A 254 19.41 4.93 -3.01
CA GLN A 254 20.16 3.68 -3.17
C GLN A 254 20.12 3.23 -4.62
N GLU A 255 21.24 2.66 -5.09
CA GLU A 255 21.37 2.06 -6.41
C GLU A 255 21.77 0.60 -6.29
N VAL A 256 21.22 -0.23 -7.20
CA VAL A 256 21.55 -1.67 -7.27
C VAL A 256 22.63 -1.89 -8.30
N TYR A 257 23.80 -2.31 -7.85
CA TYR A 257 24.94 -2.66 -8.71
C TYR A 257 24.99 -4.17 -8.92
N HIS A 258 24.86 -4.60 -10.17
CA HIS A 258 25.04 -5.98 -10.58
C HIS A 258 26.54 -6.25 -10.87
N MET A 259 27.19 -7.06 -10.05
CA MET A 259 28.65 -7.29 -10.14
C MET A 259 29.07 -8.03 -11.39
N ASN A 260 28.19 -8.78 -12.04
CA ASN A 260 28.52 -9.61 -13.21
C ASN A 260 28.82 -8.81 -14.48
N ASN A 261 28.51 -7.52 -14.56
CA ASN A 261 28.72 -6.69 -15.75
C ASN A 261 30.10 -6.04 -15.82
N ARG A 262 31.00 -6.26 -14.84
CA ARG A 262 32.29 -5.56 -14.76
C ARG A 262 33.51 -6.45 -14.62
N MET A 263 33.40 -7.78 -14.78
CA MET A 263 34.62 -8.60 -14.95
C MET A 263 35.00 -8.62 -16.44
N PRO A 264 36.02 -7.86 -16.88
CA PRO A 264 36.61 -8.07 -18.19
C PRO A 264 37.40 -9.36 -18.09
N PHE A 265 37.09 -10.28 -18.96
CA PHE A 265 37.86 -11.47 -19.30
C PHE A 265 37.39 -12.84 -18.80
N SER A 266 37.04 -13.57 -19.81
CA SER A 266 36.88 -14.99 -19.97
C SER A 266 38.15 -15.78 -19.60
N PHE A 267 38.46 -15.94 -18.33
CA PHE A 267 39.37 -16.99 -17.90
C PHE A 267 38.68 -18.26 -17.40
N PHE A 268 37.33 -18.26 -17.34
CA PHE A 268 36.55 -19.42 -16.94
C PHE A 268 35.41 -19.67 -17.94
N SER A 269 35.79 -20.11 -19.14
CA SER A 269 34.84 -20.44 -20.20
C SER A 269 34.00 -21.71 -19.95
N ASN A 270 34.12 -22.33 -18.78
CA ASN A 270 33.41 -23.57 -18.44
C ASN A 270 32.63 -23.52 -17.11
N ILE A 271 32.37 -22.35 -16.56
CA ILE A 271 31.40 -22.24 -15.46
C ILE A 271 30.01 -22.11 -16.10
N GLU A 272 29.18 -23.10 -15.88
CA GLU A 272 27.80 -23.19 -16.36
C GLU A 272 27.09 -21.85 -16.24
N LYS A 273 26.26 -21.51 -17.25
CA LYS A 273 25.44 -20.27 -17.38
C LYS A 273 24.46 -19.99 -16.25
N GLN A 274 24.66 -20.57 -15.09
CA GLN A 274 23.89 -20.34 -13.85
C GLN A 274 24.70 -19.63 -12.76
N ALA A 275 25.73 -18.87 -13.09
CA ALA A 275 26.40 -18.02 -12.12
C ALA A 275 25.35 -17.04 -11.52
N ARG A 276 25.09 -17.22 -10.23
CA ARG A 276 24.17 -16.34 -9.46
C ARG A 276 24.66 -14.91 -9.63
N THR A 277 23.84 -14.05 -10.22
CA THR A 277 24.13 -12.61 -10.28
C THR A 277 24.19 -12.06 -8.87
N VAL A 278 25.38 -11.67 -8.43
CA VAL A 278 25.56 -10.95 -7.16
C VAL A 278 25.21 -9.50 -7.42
N ALA A 279 24.28 -8.98 -6.65
CA ALA A 279 23.92 -7.57 -6.66
C ALA A 279 24.18 -6.95 -5.29
N SER A 280 24.69 -5.73 -5.27
CA SER A 280 24.87 -4.93 -4.08
C SER A 280 23.99 -3.70 -4.16
N LYS A 281 23.26 -3.39 -3.08
CA LYS A 281 22.47 -2.17 -2.94
C LYS A 281 23.28 -1.17 -2.12
N ILE A 282 23.67 -0.07 -2.73
CA ILE A 282 24.60 0.91 -2.15
C ILE A 282 23.92 2.27 -2.08
N THR A 283 24.03 2.96 -0.94
CA THR A 283 23.63 4.35 -0.79
C THR A 283 24.63 5.22 -1.52
N ILE A 284 24.16 6.02 -2.49
CA ILE A 284 24.99 6.85 -3.37
C ILE A 284 24.74 8.34 -3.26
N LYS A 285 23.55 8.73 -2.82
CA LYS A 285 23.12 10.13 -2.71
C LYS A 285 22.23 10.32 -1.48
N GLN A 286 22.14 11.56 -1.02
CA GLN A 286 21.14 12.04 -0.06
C GLN A 286 20.19 12.99 -0.76
N PHE A 287 18.94 13.03 -0.31
CA PHE A 287 17.99 14.00 -0.81
C PHE A 287 17.50 14.94 0.29
N TYR A 288 17.06 16.10 -0.15
CA TYR A 288 16.58 17.19 0.68
C TYR A 288 15.35 17.80 0.05
N LEU A 289 14.44 18.30 0.86
CA LEU A 289 13.23 18.98 0.43
C LEU A 289 13.56 20.35 -0.21
N PRO A 290 12.60 21.02 -0.85
CA PRO A 290 12.80 22.37 -1.40
C PRO A 290 13.28 23.38 -0.38
N ASP A 291 12.82 23.31 0.87
CA ASP A 291 13.26 24.18 1.98
C ASP A 291 14.72 23.94 2.41
N GLY A 292 15.34 22.87 1.93
CA GLY A 292 16.71 22.45 2.24
C GLY A 292 16.83 21.44 3.37
N SER A 293 15.78 21.10 4.08
CA SER A 293 15.80 20.10 5.14
C SER A 293 15.89 18.68 4.59
N SER A 294 16.60 17.79 5.29
CA SER A 294 16.57 16.36 4.99
C SER A 294 15.42 15.67 5.73
N THR A 295 14.81 14.67 5.10
CA THR A 295 13.89 13.76 5.81
C THR A 295 14.63 12.73 6.67
N GLN A 296 15.96 12.57 6.50
CA GLN A 296 16.77 11.58 7.19
C GLN A 296 16.55 11.64 8.71
N VAL A 297 16.19 10.52 9.33
CA VAL A 297 15.91 10.34 10.76
C VAL A 297 14.62 11.05 11.24
N LYS A 298 14.32 12.25 10.75
CA LYS A 298 13.21 13.06 11.23
C LYS A 298 11.88 12.82 10.51
N GLY A 299 11.94 12.39 9.23
CA GLY A 299 10.77 12.30 8.38
C GLY A 299 10.14 13.66 8.03
N VAL A 300 8.92 13.61 7.53
CA VAL A 300 8.05 14.76 7.28
C VAL A 300 7.03 14.83 8.42
N PRO A 301 7.04 15.88 9.25
CA PRO A 301 6.08 16.01 10.34
C PRO A 301 4.68 16.32 9.80
N SER A 302 3.66 15.67 10.37
CA SER A 302 2.26 15.96 10.06
C SER A 302 1.85 17.34 10.57
N ASP A 303 0.96 18.00 9.84
CA ASP A 303 0.31 19.24 10.28
C ASP A 303 -0.80 18.92 11.31
N ILE A 304 -1.50 17.81 11.11
CA ILE A 304 -2.46 17.24 12.06
C ILE A 304 -2.06 15.80 12.37
N ALA A 305 -1.56 15.59 13.58
CA ALA A 305 -1.15 14.27 14.04
C ALA A 305 -2.34 13.49 14.63
N LEU A 306 -2.45 12.21 14.23
CA LEU A 306 -3.45 11.27 14.74
C LEU A 306 -2.77 10.23 15.64
N PRO A 307 -3.40 9.81 16.75
CA PRO A 307 -2.82 8.80 17.64
C PRO A 307 -2.56 7.49 16.90
N SER A 308 -1.40 6.85 17.13
CA SER A 308 -1.06 5.60 16.45
C SER A 308 -0.23 4.67 17.32
N VAL A 309 -0.41 3.37 17.09
CA VAL A 309 0.47 2.33 17.67
C VAL A 309 1.89 2.40 17.10
N ASN A 310 2.06 3.01 15.94
CA ASN A 310 3.36 3.11 15.27
C ASN A 310 4.34 4.07 15.98
N GLU A 311 3.84 4.93 16.86
CA GLU A 311 4.65 5.94 17.56
C GLU A 311 5.73 5.35 18.49
N PHE A 312 5.54 4.14 18.99
CA PHE A 312 6.48 3.48 19.90
C PHE A 312 7.12 2.22 19.30
N LEU A 313 6.78 1.87 18.08
CA LEU A 313 7.38 0.74 17.39
C LEU A 313 8.68 1.18 16.69
N PRO A 314 9.70 0.31 16.65
CA PRO A 314 10.99 0.61 16.01
C PRO A 314 10.87 0.48 14.48
N ILE A 315 10.13 1.40 13.85
CA ILE A 315 9.81 1.40 12.43
C ILE A 315 10.65 2.44 11.68
N GLY A 316 11.07 3.51 12.36
CA GLY A 316 11.74 4.65 11.74
C GLY A 316 13.20 4.39 11.34
N GLU A 317 13.74 5.28 10.52
CA GLU A 317 15.16 5.29 10.18
C GLU A 317 16.06 5.52 11.41
N ASP A 318 15.54 6.23 12.42
CA ASP A 318 16.19 6.51 13.70
C ASP A 318 16.39 5.27 14.56
N ASP A 319 15.63 4.21 14.33
CA ASP A 319 15.78 2.91 15.00
C ASP A 319 16.89 2.05 14.38
N LEU A 320 17.42 2.41 13.22
CA LEU A 320 18.48 1.65 12.56
C LEU A 320 19.84 1.90 13.22
N PRO A 321 20.65 0.86 13.51
CA PRO A 321 21.90 0.98 14.27
C PRO A 321 22.97 1.84 13.57
N HIS A 322 22.84 2.12 12.29
CA HIS A 322 23.80 2.86 11.46
C HIS A 322 23.12 3.87 10.54
N ALA A 323 22.01 4.47 11.00
CA ALA A 323 21.36 5.53 10.27
C ALA A 323 22.32 6.71 10.03
N LEU A 324 22.33 7.24 8.81
CA LEU A 324 23.06 8.46 8.54
C LEU A 324 22.46 9.63 9.33
N PRO A 325 23.27 10.56 9.81
CA PRO A 325 22.74 11.71 10.57
C PRO A 325 21.87 12.61 9.68
N TRP A 326 20.96 13.31 10.33
CA TRP A 326 20.20 14.39 9.70
C TRP A 326 21.14 15.48 9.19
N GLY A 327 20.76 16.14 8.10
CA GLY A 327 21.51 17.25 7.52
C GLY A 327 20.60 18.21 6.80
N GLU A 328 21.18 19.34 6.36
CA GLU A 328 20.50 20.37 5.61
C GLU A 328 21.38 20.90 4.47
N VAL A 329 20.75 21.53 3.51
CA VAL A 329 21.38 22.29 2.43
C VAL A 329 20.66 23.64 2.32
N ALA A 330 21.21 24.57 1.55
CA ALA A 330 20.50 25.84 1.30
C ALA A 330 19.18 25.56 0.60
N ALA A 331 18.11 26.19 1.06
CA ALA A 331 16.81 26.19 0.41
C ALA A 331 16.92 26.63 -1.06
N VAL A 332 16.04 26.12 -1.90
CA VAL A 332 15.92 26.60 -3.29
C VAL A 332 15.15 27.92 -3.28
N ASP A 333 15.66 28.93 -3.97
CA ASP A 333 14.89 30.15 -4.18
C ASP A 333 13.92 29.93 -5.37
N TRP A 334 12.62 29.74 -5.07
CA TRP A 334 11.65 29.33 -6.07
C TRP A 334 10.25 29.89 -5.87
N ILE A 335 10.04 30.76 -4.87
CA ILE A 335 8.71 31.28 -4.53
C ILE A 335 8.09 31.93 -5.75
N ASN A 336 7.15 31.21 -6.42
CA ASN A 336 6.35 31.76 -7.49
C ASN A 336 5.11 32.49 -6.93
N ASP A 337 4.40 33.22 -7.78
CA ASP A 337 3.23 34.00 -7.35
C ASP A 337 2.11 33.11 -6.78
N TRP A 338 1.99 31.87 -7.24
CA TRP A 338 1.00 30.92 -6.72
C TRP A 338 1.30 30.54 -5.26
N VAL A 339 2.57 30.24 -4.94
CA VAL A 339 3.02 29.94 -3.57
C VAL A 339 2.84 31.16 -2.69
N LYS A 340 3.22 32.36 -3.15
CA LYS A 340 3.00 33.61 -2.41
C LYS A 340 1.53 33.80 -2.05
N LEU A 341 0.62 33.61 -3.02
CA LEU A 341 -0.83 33.73 -2.77
C LEU A 341 -1.34 32.73 -1.74
N LYS A 342 -0.73 31.55 -1.65
CA LYS A 342 -1.15 30.49 -0.71
C LYS A 342 -0.46 30.58 0.65
N VAL A 343 0.85 30.89 0.68
CA VAL A 343 1.65 30.98 1.92
C VAL A 343 1.40 32.29 2.64
N ASP A 344 1.35 33.40 1.90
CA ASP A 344 1.19 34.75 2.45
C ASP A 344 -0.28 35.14 2.70
N SER A 345 -1.23 34.22 2.41
CA SER A 345 -2.64 34.46 2.77
C SER A 345 -2.79 34.56 4.29
N PRO A 346 -3.22 35.70 4.84
CA PRO A 346 -3.39 35.86 6.28
C PRO A 346 -4.44 34.92 6.87
N GLU A 347 -5.36 34.41 6.04
CA GLU A 347 -6.44 33.50 6.43
C GLU A 347 -5.95 32.04 6.58
N ARG A 348 -4.83 31.66 5.98
CA ARG A 348 -4.33 30.28 5.98
C ARG A 348 -3.94 29.79 7.39
N PRO A 349 -3.14 30.50 8.19
CA PRO A 349 -2.80 30.06 9.54
C PRO A 349 -4.04 29.85 10.41
N GLU A 350 -5.03 30.75 10.31
CA GLU A 350 -6.30 30.65 11.05
C GLU A 350 -7.09 29.43 10.60
N LEU A 351 -7.20 29.17 9.31
CA LEU A 351 -7.85 27.98 8.77
C LEU A 351 -7.15 26.70 9.25
N MET A 352 -5.83 26.63 9.15
CA MET A 352 -5.05 25.46 9.58
C MET A 352 -5.23 25.19 11.08
N ALA A 353 -5.22 26.24 11.90
CA ALA A 353 -5.48 26.15 13.34
C ALA A 353 -6.92 25.64 13.60
N ALA A 354 -7.90 26.18 12.92
CA ALA A 354 -9.31 25.75 13.09
C ALA A 354 -9.51 24.28 12.70
N LEU A 355 -8.88 23.80 11.63
CA LEU A 355 -8.92 22.40 11.23
C LEU A 355 -8.25 21.49 12.28
N ALA A 356 -7.11 21.91 12.81
CA ALA A 356 -6.39 21.19 13.85
C ALA A 356 -7.21 21.12 15.15
N ASP A 357 -7.79 22.25 15.59
CA ASP A 357 -8.62 22.32 16.81
C ASP A 357 -9.89 21.43 16.67
N ALA A 358 -10.54 21.47 15.50
CA ALA A 358 -11.71 20.63 15.23
C ALA A 358 -11.37 19.14 15.26
N SER A 359 -10.24 18.75 14.65
CA SER A 359 -9.74 17.38 14.70
C SER A 359 -9.38 16.96 16.13
N GLN A 360 -8.70 17.83 16.89
CA GLN A 360 -8.35 17.57 18.29
C GLN A 360 -9.62 17.31 19.14
N ALA A 361 -10.65 18.13 18.98
CA ALA A 361 -11.91 17.95 19.69
C ALA A 361 -12.57 16.58 19.36
N ARG A 362 -12.57 16.18 18.09
CA ARG A 362 -13.06 14.85 17.68
C ARG A 362 -12.22 13.72 18.24
N GLN A 363 -10.90 13.83 18.20
CA GLN A 363 -9.99 12.86 18.78
C GLN A 363 -10.22 12.68 20.30
N GLU A 364 -10.69 13.70 21.01
CA GLU A 364 -10.97 13.63 22.44
C GLU A 364 -12.35 13.02 22.74
N SER A 365 -13.34 13.23 21.87
CA SER A 365 -14.75 12.92 22.14
C SER A 365 -15.28 11.66 21.46
N LEU A 366 -14.81 11.31 20.26
CA LEU A 366 -15.36 10.20 19.48
C LEU A 366 -14.95 8.82 20.00
N GLU A 367 -15.88 7.88 19.95
CA GLU A 367 -15.70 6.50 20.45
C GLU A 367 -14.58 5.76 19.72
N GLU A 368 -14.45 5.96 18.42
CA GLU A 368 -13.37 5.34 17.61
C GLU A 368 -11.98 5.76 18.08
N PHE A 369 -11.80 7.00 18.53
CA PHE A 369 -10.51 7.44 19.09
C PHE A 369 -10.31 6.95 20.53
N GLN A 370 -11.39 6.75 21.29
CA GLN A 370 -11.30 6.08 22.60
C GLN A 370 -10.87 4.62 22.43
N PHE A 371 -11.46 3.91 21.46
CA PHE A 371 -11.04 2.57 21.05
C PHE A 371 -9.55 2.54 20.66
N LEU A 372 -9.13 3.41 19.74
CA LEU A 372 -7.75 3.50 19.28
C LEU A 372 -6.77 3.75 20.43
N ARG A 373 -7.09 4.65 21.37
CA ARG A 373 -6.26 4.89 22.56
C ARG A 373 -6.20 3.68 23.49
N LYS A 374 -7.30 2.95 23.63
CA LYS A 374 -7.35 1.69 24.39
C LYS A 374 -6.40 0.66 23.79
N GLN A 375 -6.46 0.50 22.47
CA GLN A 375 -5.59 -0.39 21.69
C GLN A 375 -4.11 0.02 21.81
N ILE A 376 -3.80 1.31 21.63
CA ILE A 376 -2.43 1.87 21.79
C ILE A 376 -1.88 1.58 23.18
N LYS A 377 -2.66 1.87 24.22
CA LYS A 377 -2.24 1.67 25.62
C LYS A 377 -1.94 0.20 25.91
N TRP A 378 -2.76 -0.71 25.41
CA TRP A 378 -2.56 -2.13 25.60
C TRP A 378 -1.32 -2.64 24.85
N ARG A 379 -1.16 -2.29 23.56
CA ARG A 379 0.01 -2.68 22.76
C ARG A 379 1.30 -2.11 23.35
N LYS A 380 1.28 -0.85 23.81
CA LYS A 380 2.43 -0.22 24.46
C LYS A 380 2.82 -0.95 25.74
N LYS A 381 1.86 -1.27 26.59
CA LYS A 381 2.10 -2.06 27.81
C LYS A 381 2.80 -3.38 27.50
N ARG A 382 2.38 -4.07 26.44
CA ARG A 382 2.98 -5.34 26.00
C ARG A 382 4.39 -5.16 25.44
N TYR A 383 4.58 -4.12 24.66
CA TYR A 383 5.89 -3.78 24.08
C TYR A 383 6.92 -3.45 25.16
N ASP A 384 6.50 -2.72 26.19
CA ASP A 384 7.37 -2.34 27.34
C ASP A 384 7.67 -3.51 28.30
N GLU A 385 6.93 -4.62 28.19
CA GLU A 385 7.08 -5.80 29.05
C GLU A 385 8.31 -6.63 28.64
N LYS A 386 9.44 -6.39 29.36
CA LYS A 386 10.73 -7.02 29.05
C LYS A 386 10.89 -8.44 29.59
N ALA A 387 10.03 -8.89 30.52
CA ALA A 387 10.11 -10.19 31.16
C ALA A 387 8.77 -10.91 31.19
N ILE A 388 8.75 -12.15 30.74
CA ILE A 388 7.56 -13.01 30.71
C ILE A 388 7.80 -14.16 31.66
N SER A 389 6.79 -14.47 32.53
CA SER A 389 6.84 -15.64 33.41
C SER A 389 6.98 -16.94 32.62
N ILE A 390 7.89 -17.80 33.00
CA ILE A 390 8.05 -19.16 32.46
C ILE A 390 7.10 -20.17 33.09
N SER A 391 6.39 -19.82 34.19
CA SER A 391 5.39 -20.67 34.82
C SER A 391 4.24 -20.94 33.83
N LEU A 392 3.92 -22.22 33.62
CA LEU A 392 2.84 -22.65 32.74
C LEU A 392 1.49 -22.03 33.14
N GLU A 393 1.19 -22.02 34.44
CA GLU A 393 -0.06 -21.48 35.00
C GLU A 393 -0.20 -19.98 34.67
N ASN A 394 0.85 -19.20 34.91
CA ASN A 394 0.88 -17.78 34.63
C ASN A 394 0.74 -17.50 33.11
N ARG A 395 1.33 -18.34 32.26
CA ARG A 395 1.24 -18.21 30.81
C ARG A 395 -0.17 -18.52 30.30
N ILE A 396 -0.81 -19.56 30.85
CA ILE A 396 -2.20 -19.91 30.52
C ILE A 396 -3.13 -18.76 30.93
N GLN A 397 -3.00 -18.26 32.16
CA GLN A 397 -3.83 -17.14 32.63
C GLN A 397 -3.62 -15.88 31.78
N ARG A 398 -2.36 -15.60 31.42
CA ARG A 398 -2.04 -14.50 30.49
C ARG A 398 -2.76 -14.67 29.16
N LYS A 399 -2.70 -15.84 28.52
CA LYS A 399 -3.35 -16.12 27.26
C LYS A 399 -4.88 -15.96 27.33
N ILE A 400 -5.50 -16.40 28.44
CA ILE A 400 -6.93 -16.22 28.67
C ILE A 400 -7.28 -14.74 28.77
N ASN A 401 -6.53 -13.97 29.55
CA ASN A 401 -6.76 -12.55 29.71
C ASN A 401 -6.54 -11.76 28.40
N GLU A 402 -5.54 -12.15 27.62
CA GLU A 402 -5.25 -11.56 26.32
C GLU A 402 -6.40 -11.82 25.33
N LYS A 403 -6.88 -13.08 25.26
CA LYS A 403 -7.99 -13.42 24.41
C LYS A 403 -9.26 -12.65 24.78
N ALA A 404 -9.63 -12.63 26.05
CA ALA A 404 -10.80 -11.87 26.51
C ALA A 404 -10.72 -10.38 26.19
N TYR A 405 -9.50 -9.79 26.23
CA TYR A 405 -9.32 -8.39 25.86
C TYR A 405 -9.37 -8.16 24.36
N ILE A 406 -8.87 -9.09 23.55
CA ILE A 406 -8.98 -9.03 22.08
C ILE A 406 -10.45 -9.15 21.69
N ASP A 407 -11.17 -10.14 22.23
CA ASP A 407 -12.60 -10.33 21.97
C ASP A 407 -13.40 -9.05 22.33
N GLU A 408 -13.09 -8.37 23.46
CA GLU A 408 -13.70 -7.08 23.81
C GLU A 408 -13.39 -5.97 22.78
N LEU A 409 -12.16 -5.93 22.25
CA LEU A 409 -11.79 -4.95 21.23
C LEU A 409 -12.47 -5.23 19.90
N ASP A 410 -12.62 -6.49 19.52
CA ASP A 410 -13.27 -6.90 18.28
C ASP A 410 -14.77 -6.55 18.32
N ASP A 411 -15.46 -6.82 19.45
CA ASP A 411 -16.87 -6.41 19.65
C ASP A 411 -17.06 -4.89 19.48
N ILE A 412 -16.13 -4.07 20.04
CA ILE A 412 -16.19 -2.61 19.91
C ILE A 412 -15.95 -2.21 18.44
N TYR A 413 -15.01 -2.85 17.77
CA TYR A 413 -14.65 -2.54 16.39
C TYR A 413 -15.79 -2.88 15.42
N GLU A 414 -16.44 -4.03 15.59
CA GLU A 414 -17.61 -4.42 14.80
C GLU A 414 -18.76 -3.40 14.96
N ALA A 415 -19.02 -2.95 16.20
CA ALA A 415 -20.04 -1.92 16.45
C ALA A 415 -19.73 -0.57 15.76
N LEU A 416 -18.45 -0.21 15.59
CA LEU A 416 -18.05 0.99 14.84
C LEU A 416 -18.31 0.84 13.34
N GLY A 417 -18.15 -0.37 12.78
CA GLY A 417 -18.33 -0.64 11.36
C GLY A 417 -19.76 -0.42 10.84
N GLU A 418 -20.78 -0.56 11.69
CA GLU A 418 -22.19 -0.34 11.33
C GLU A 418 -22.51 1.11 10.86
N ASN A 419 -21.62 2.06 11.11
CA ASN A 419 -21.77 3.49 10.76
C ASN A 419 -20.82 3.93 9.65
N ASP A 420 -20.42 3.07 8.73
CA ASP A 420 -19.46 3.44 7.70
C ASP A 420 -20.06 4.37 6.62
N TYR A 421 -19.14 5.10 5.92
CA TYR A 421 -19.54 6.04 4.87
C TYR A 421 -19.92 5.30 3.59
N VAL A 422 -20.82 5.86 2.79
CA VAL A 422 -21.09 5.36 1.44
C VAL A 422 -19.86 5.59 0.56
N MET A 423 -19.35 4.54 -0.04
CA MET A 423 -18.16 4.56 -0.89
C MET A 423 -18.47 4.05 -2.29
N GLU A 424 -17.88 4.69 -3.31
CA GLU A 424 -17.90 4.24 -4.70
C GLU A 424 -16.44 4.03 -5.16
N GLU A 425 -16.11 2.84 -5.65
CA GLU A 425 -14.75 2.51 -6.11
C GLU A 425 -14.55 2.85 -7.58
N PHE A 426 -13.37 3.38 -7.92
CA PHE A 426 -12.92 3.71 -9.27
C PHE A 426 -11.75 2.84 -9.66
N LEU A 427 -11.98 1.96 -10.63
CA LEU A 427 -10.95 1.06 -11.15
C LEU A 427 -10.18 1.72 -12.30
N LEU A 428 -8.91 1.37 -12.44
CA LEU A 428 -8.11 1.68 -13.60
C LEU A 428 -8.50 0.76 -14.78
N LYS A 429 -8.30 1.20 -16.02
CA LYS A 429 -8.61 0.39 -17.21
C LYS A 429 -7.99 -1.01 -17.19
N VAL A 430 -6.79 -1.14 -16.67
CA VAL A 430 -6.10 -2.44 -16.54
C VAL A 430 -6.83 -3.38 -15.58
N THR A 431 -7.43 -2.84 -14.51
CA THR A 431 -8.23 -3.60 -13.54
C THR A 431 -9.63 -3.85 -14.06
N GLU A 432 -10.25 -2.88 -14.75
CA GLU A 432 -11.55 -3.03 -15.43
C GLU A 432 -11.52 -4.19 -16.46
N ASP A 433 -10.46 -4.26 -17.28
CA ASP A 433 -10.26 -5.35 -18.25
C ASP A 433 -10.10 -6.72 -17.56
N GLN A 434 -9.52 -6.75 -16.38
CA GLN A 434 -9.35 -7.99 -15.62
C GLN A 434 -10.63 -8.42 -14.92
N ASP A 435 -11.39 -7.49 -14.37
CA ASP A 435 -12.71 -7.78 -13.79
C ASP A 435 -13.68 -8.29 -14.87
N ALA A 436 -13.68 -7.68 -16.05
CA ALA A 436 -14.46 -8.15 -17.19
C ALA A 436 -14.02 -9.56 -17.62
N LEU A 437 -12.71 -9.81 -17.70
CA LEU A 437 -12.15 -11.12 -18.05
C LEU A 437 -12.47 -12.17 -16.99
N SER A 438 -12.41 -11.84 -15.71
CA SER A 438 -12.76 -12.73 -14.60
C SER A 438 -14.25 -13.08 -14.63
N LYS A 439 -15.13 -12.11 -14.87
CA LYS A 439 -16.57 -12.35 -15.07
C LYS A 439 -16.87 -13.19 -16.30
N GLU A 440 -16.17 -12.99 -17.42
CA GLU A 440 -16.31 -13.79 -18.63
C GLU A 440 -15.86 -15.24 -18.40
N ILE A 441 -14.73 -15.45 -17.70
CA ILE A 441 -14.23 -16.78 -17.35
C ILE A 441 -15.20 -17.52 -16.42
N LEU A 442 -15.83 -16.81 -15.47
CA LEU A 442 -16.83 -17.37 -14.56
C LEU A 442 -18.13 -17.74 -15.27
N SER A 443 -18.40 -17.15 -16.44
CA SER A 443 -19.61 -17.43 -17.24
C SER A 443 -19.44 -18.55 -18.26
N GLU A 444 -18.21 -18.98 -18.61
CA GLU A 444 -18.01 -20.09 -19.54
C GLU A 444 -18.24 -21.46 -18.88
N PRO A 445 -19.04 -22.34 -19.50
CA PRO A 445 -19.21 -23.70 -19.02
C PRO A 445 -17.89 -24.48 -19.13
N ILE A 446 -17.51 -25.19 -18.08
CA ILE A 446 -16.30 -26.01 -17.99
C ILE A 446 -16.31 -27.02 -19.14
N LYS A 447 -15.44 -26.85 -20.12
CA LYS A 447 -15.16 -27.91 -21.12
C LYS A 447 -14.37 -29.00 -20.42
N GLU A 448 -15.03 -30.15 -20.22
CA GLU A 448 -14.39 -31.38 -19.70
C GLU A 448 -13.16 -31.72 -20.54
N ILE A 449 -11.98 -31.70 -19.89
CA ILE A 449 -10.80 -32.35 -20.44
C ILE A 449 -10.96 -33.84 -20.12
N ALA A 450 -11.39 -34.62 -21.13
CA ALA A 450 -11.55 -36.05 -21.03
C ALA A 450 -10.23 -36.73 -20.64
N GLY A 451 -10.24 -37.46 -19.55
CA GLY A 451 -9.18 -38.40 -19.21
C GLY A 451 -8.85 -38.56 -17.73
N SER A 452 -9.82 -38.85 -16.87
CA SER A 452 -9.66 -39.76 -15.72
C SER A 452 -11.01 -39.98 -15.04
N THR A 453 -11.39 -41.24 -14.93
CA THR A 453 -12.61 -41.74 -14.31
C THR A 453 -12.62 -41.36 -12.82
N ILE A 454 -13.47 -40.45 -12.41
CA ILE A 454 -13.84 -40.21 -11.02
C ILE A 454 -15.37 -40.23 -10.95
N GLY A 455 -15.88 -40.94 -9.97
CA GLY A 455 -17.29 -41.28 -9.81
C GLY A 455 -18.23 -40.08 -9.79
N GLU A 456 -19.43 -40.34 -10.27
CA GLU A 456 -20.56 -39.42 -10.34
C GLU A 456 -20.84 -38.73 -9.00
N ILE A 457 -20.54 -37.45 -8.91
CA ILE A 457 -21.08 -36.57 -7.89
C ILE A 457 -22.15 -35.72 -8.56
N SER A 458 -23.34 -35.80 -8.02
CA SER A 458 -24.56 -35.16 -8.53
C SER A 458 -24.36 -33.63 -8.67
N THR A 459 -24.52 -33.12 -9.87
CA THR A 459 -24.36 -31.72 -10.26
C THR A 459 -25.34 -30.72 -9.61
N ASN A 460 -26.35 -31.24 -8.87
CA ASN A 460 -27.37 -30.39 -8.22
C ASN A 460 -26.99 -29.83 -6.83
N THR A 461 -25.93 -30.36 -6.21
CA THR A 461 -25.46 -29.87 -4.90
C THR A 461 -24.39 -28.81 -5.04
N LEU A 462 -23.59 -28.86 -6.12
CA LEU A 462 -22.52 -27.89 -6.38
C LEU A 462 -23.02 -26.47 -6.75
N SER A 463 -24.16 -26.40 -7.46
CA SER A 463 -24.71 -25.10 -7.85
C SER A 463 -25.29 -24.28 -6.69
N LYS A 464 -25.75 -24.91 -5.63
CA LYS A 464 -26.26 -24.23 -4.43
C LYS A 464 -25.13 -23.79 -3.47
N GLU A 465 -24.05 -24.57 -3.38
CA GLU A 465 -22.89 -24.20 -2.54
C GLU A 465 -22.03 -23.11 -3.20
N ILE A 466 -22.06 -22.99 -4.53
CA ILE A 466 -21.33 -21.93 -5.26
C ILE A 466 -22.05 -20.58 -5.15
N GLU A 467 -23.39 -20.55 -5.03
CA GLU A 467 -24.13 -19.31 -4.80
C GLU A 467 -24.00 -18.78 -3.36
N GLU A 468 -23.76 -19.65 -2.37
CA GLU A 468 -23.56 -19.22 -0.98
C GLU A 468 -22.10 -18.82 -0.62
N THR A 469 -21.11 -19.16 -1.47
CA THR A 469 -19.69 -18.83 -1.22
C THR A 469 -19.15 -17.69 -2.08
N SER A 470 -19.95 -17.11 -3.00
CA SER A 470 -19.50 -16.06 -3.90
C SER A 470 -19.69 -14.62 -3.38
N GLU A 471 -20.29 -14.45 -2.20
CA GLU A 471 -20.50 -13.14 -1.56
C GLU A 471 -20.12 -13.19 -0.07
N LYS A 472 -18.86 -13.49 0.25
CA LYS A 472 -18.23 -12.74 1.31
C LYS A 472 -17.62 -11.51 0.64
N GLU A 473 -18.42 -10.48 0.47
CA GLU A 473 -17.93 -9.11 0.44
C GLU A 473 -16.99 -9.00 1.65
N GLU A 474 -15.71 -8.71 1.43
CA GLU A 474 -14.84 -8.33 2.53
C GLU A 474 -15.54 -7.15 3.20
N GLU A 475 -16.02 -7.35 4.42
CA GLU A 475 -16.67 -6.29 5.19
C GLU A 475 -15.73 -5.08 5.20
N PRO A 476 -16.19 -3.89 4.84
CA PRO A 476 -15.34 -2.72 4.73
C PRO A 476 -14.65 -2.48 6.07
N VAL A 477 -13.34 -2.57 6.08
CA VAL A 477 -12.52 -2.33 7.28
C VAL A 477 -12.77 -0.89 7.75
N TYR A 478 -13.24 -0.72 8.98
CA TYR A 478 -13.49 0.60 9.57
C TYR A 478 -12.18 1.37 9.77
N ASP A 479 -11.87 2.29 8.86
CA ASP A 479 -10.60 3.02 8.84
C ASP A 479 -10.72 4.38 9.56
N ILE A 480 -10.36 4.39 10.84
CA ILE A 480 -10.43 5.59 11.71
C ILE A 480 -9.60 6.76 11.14
N TYR A 481 -8.42 6.47 10.57
CA TYR A 481 -7.53 7.50 10.03
C TYR A 481 -8.09 8.14 8.76
N LEU A 482 -8.61 7.30 7.86
CA LEU A 482 -9.23 7.77 6.63
C LEU A 482 -10.50 8.57 6.94
N ARG A 483 -11.33 8.10 7.87
CA ARG A 483 -12.56 8.79 8.30
C ARG A 483 -12.25 10.16 8.89
N GLU A 484 -11.26 10.27 9.77
CA GLU A 484 -10.89 11.57 10.32
C GLU A 484 -10.30 12.50 9.26
N SER A 485 -9.47 11.97 8.34
CA SER A 485 -8.97 12.75 7.20
C SER A 485 -10.10 13.25 6.30
N ALA A 486 -11.14 12.45 6.09
CA ALA A 486 -12.32 12.83 5.33
C ALA A 486 -13.14 13.92 6.06
N ARG A 487 -13.27 13.86 7.39
CA ARG A 487 -13.90 14.96 8.19
C ARG A 487 -13.08 16.25 8.14
N ILE A 488 -11.77 16.17 8.26
CA ILE A 488 -10.87 17.33 8.10
C ILE A 488 -11.04 17.94 6.70
N MET A 489 -11.14 17.10 5.67
CA MET A 489 -11.38 17.56 4.30
C MET A 489 -12.74 18.25 4.18
N THR A 490 -13.78 17.68 4.76
CA THR A 490 -15.13 18.27 4.79
C THR A 490 -15.14 19.63 5.49
N ASP A 491 -14.49 19.75 6.65
CA ASP A 491 -14.33 21.03 7.36
C ASP A 491 -13.61 22.06 6.48
N TRP A 492 -12.57 21.63 5.74
CA TRP A 492 -11.82 22.49 4.85
C TRP A 492 -12.66 22.98 3.68
N VAL A 493 -13.35 22.06 2.97
CA VAL A 493 -14.25 22.42 1.86
C VAL A 493 -15.30 23.43 2.30
N ARG A 494 -15.98 23.18 3.43
CA ARG A 494 -16.99 24.09 3.98
C ARG A 494 -16.45 25.43 4.42
N ALA A 495 -15.22 25.49 4.89
CA ALA A 495 -14.57 26.74 5.24
C ALA A 495 -14.32 27.62 3.99
N LEU A 496 -14.12 27.01 2.83
CA LEU A 496 -13.95 27.73 1.56
C LEU A 496 -15.27 28.23 0.97
N GLU A 497 -16.39 27.58 1.28
CA GLU A 497 -17.73 27.96 0.81
C GLU A 497 -18.35 29.12 1.59
N LYS A 498 -17.93 29.34 2.86
CA LYS A 498 -18.44 30.45 3.67
C LYS A 498 -18.17 31.76 2.95
N PRO A 499 -19.18 32.58 2.64
CA PRO A 499 -18.97 33.89 2.03
C PRO A 499 -18.04 34.68 2.93
N LYS A 500 -16.94 35.21 2.37
CA LYS A 500 -16.07 36.15 3.06
C LYS A 500 -16.98 37.25 3.62
N ALA A 501 -17.09 37.32 4.94
CA ALA A 501 -17.83 38.41 5.57
C ALA A 501 -17.27 39.71 4.99
N ALA A 502 -18.08 40.42 4.22
CA ALA A 502 -17.72 41.66 3.60
C ALA A 502 -17.36 42.65 4.71
N ASN A 503 -16.07 42.80 4.98
CA ASN A 503 -15.56 43.97 5.68
C ASN A 503 -15.73 45.17 4.74
N TYR A 504 -16.97 45.62 4.56
CA TYR A 504 -17.28 46.97 4.17
C TYR A 504 -17.54 47.72 5.47
N LEU A 505 -16.52 48.37 5.99
CA LEU A 505 -16.63 49.68 6.62
C LEU A 505 -15.22 50.32 6.68
#